data_358c6fb89f209831af953f1eaa3cf8d4
#
_entry.id   358c6fb89f209831af953f1eaa3cf8d4
#
_cell.length_a   1.000
_cell.length_b   1.000
_cell.length_c   1.000
_cell.angle_alpha   90.00
_cell.angle_beta   90.00
_cell.angle_gamma   90.00
#
_symmetry.space_group_name_H-M   'P 1'
#
loop_
_entity.id
_entity.type
_entity.pdbx_description
1 polymer ?
#
loop_
_entity_poly.entity_id
_entity_poly.type
_entity_poly.pdbx_seq_one_letter_code
_entity_poly.pdbx_strand_id
1 'polypeptide(L)'
;MRRRDVLPALAGLAALPLLPAFGRVPVAGTDAADAAYPPYQPARQVSGRLRTWGHGSRNASYAGSLVAAWEAGFRQYHPGVSFQTILRGTSTGIGGLYTEAADFALMTRDPIGIELDAYLPIFKHPPFAVQVATGSLAGANRNPAMAAFVHPSNPLARMTLAELDAVLGADHRRGARNIRRWGELGLEGEWRERAITLYIPEIAGEDAQYLERSVMQGSQKWNGDLREFPQQAGSQPILQALAADRWGLAVAAMSPQPGGVKPLALSATPQPAYVQPTVASVADRSYPLTRHLQMMLVRAPGQPLPPLQAEYLRYILSAQGQAAVARDGQYLPLPPALASQQWSTL
;
A
#
# COMPACT_ATOMS: atom_id res chain seq x y z
N MET A 1 -34.18 50.16 -49.40
CA MET A 1 -35.37 50.53 -48.64
C MET A 1 -36.10 49.25 -48.20
N ARG A 2 -36.06 48.90 -46.99
CA ARG A 2 -37.10 48.25 -46.13
C ARG A 2 -36.42 47.74 -44.82
N ARG A 3 -36.80 48.37 -43.76
CA ARG A 3 -36.44 47.96 -42.33
C ARG A 3 -37.04 46.62 -42.04
N ARG A 4 -36.30 45.79 -41.35
CA ARG A 4 -36.80 44.58 -40.70
C ARG A 4 -36.58 44.73 -39.20
N ASP A 5 -37.67 44.62 -38.48
CA ASP A 5 -37.78 44.67 -37.03
C ASP A 5 -37.10 43.45 -36.39
N VAL A 6 -36.29 43.71 -35.37
CA VAL A 6 -35.65 42.66 -34.56
C VAL A 6 -36.41 42.61 -33.23
N LEU A 7 -37.10 41.50 -32.99
CA LEU A 7 -37.66 41.13 -31.69
C LEU A 7 -36.57 40.59 -30.77
N PRO A 8 -36.54 40.96 -29.48
CA PRO A 8 -35.59 40.39 -28.53
C PRO A 8 -36.07 39.04 -28.02
N ALA A 9 -35.22 38.01 -28.15
CA ALA A 9 -35.43 36.73 -27.52
C ALA A 9 -35.04 36.79 -26.02
N LEU A 10 -36.01 36.53 -25.16
CA LEU A 10 -35.80 36.32 -23.72
C LEU A 10 -35.02 35.00 -23.52
N ALA A 11 -33.77 35.08 -23.07
CA ALA A 11 -33.02 33.97 -22.64
C ALA A 11 -33.40 33.62 -21.16
N GLY A 12 -34.12 32.53 -21.01
CA GLY A 12 -34.38 31.95 -19.67
C GLY A 12 -33.09 31.35 -19.12
N LEU A 13 -32.57 31.92 -18.05
CA LEU A 13 -31.52 31.28 -17.20
C LEU A 13 -32.11 30.12 -16.47
N ALA A 14 -31.81 28.90 -16.92
CA ALA A 14 -32.03 27.70 -16.11
C ALA A 14 -30.97 27.65 -15.02
N ALA A 15 -31.36 27.76 -13.78
CA ALA A 15 -30.50 27.56 -12.61
C ALA A 15 -30.11 26.09 -12.54
N LEU A 16 -28.83 25.80 -12.78
CA LEU A 16 -28.22 24.50 -12.46
C LEU A 16 -28.14 24.33 -10.93
N PRO A 17 -28.55 23.17 -10.37
CA PRO A 17 -28.39 22.92 -8.96
C PRO A 17 -26.89 22.86 -8.62
N LEU A 18 -26.47 23.67 -7.67
CA LEU A 18 -25.16 23.61 -7.06
C LEU A 18 -25.00 22.23 -6.41
N LEU A 19 -24.10 21.40 -6.97
CA LEU A 19 -23.62 20.20 -6.32
C LEU A 19 -22.94 20.61 -5.01
N PRO A 20 -23.20 19.89 -3.89
CA PRO A 20 -22.52 20.18 -2.64
C PRO A 20 -21.02 20.01 -2.85
N ALA A 21 -20.26 21.04 -2.52
CA ALA A 21 -18.82 20.99 -2.45
C ALA A 21 -18.44 19.83 -1.54
N PHE A 22 -17.67 18.88 -2.07
CA PHE A 22 -17.06 17.82 -1.26
C PHE A 22 -16.26 18.50 -0.17
N GLY A 23 -16.81 18.48 1.05
CA GLY A 23 -16.13 18.94 2.22
C GLY A 23 -14.80 18.22 2.34
N ARG A 24 -13.70 18.97 2.45
CA ARG A 24 -12.44 18.41 2.95
C ARG A 24 -12.78 17.67 4.22
N VAL A 25 -12.57 16.35 4.24
CA VAL A 25 -12.58 15.59 5.48
C VAL A 25 -11.60 16.31 6.40
N PRO A 26 -12.00 16.82 7.56
CA PRO A 26 -11.08 17.43 8.48
C PRO A 26 -10.05 16.36 8.82
N VAL A 27 -8.80 16.60 8.45
CA VAL A 27 -7.66 15.87 9.00
C VAL A 27 -7.75 16.15 10.49
N ALA A 28 -8.00 15.10 11.29
CA ALA A 28 -8.01 15.19 12.73
C ALA A 28 -6.77 15.99 13.15
N GLY A 29 -6.99 16.99 13.99
CA GLY A 29 -6.06 18.08 14.20
C GLY A 29 -4.63 17.63 14.44
N THR A 30 -3.71 18.37 13.87
CA THR A 30 -2.25 18.24 14.01
C THR A 30 -1.78 18.12 15.47
N ASP A 31 -2.54 18.67 16.40
CA ASP A 31 -2.22 18.68 17.83
C ASP A 31 -2.34 17.31 18.52
N ALA A 32 -3.26 16.44 18.09
CA ALA A 32 -3.41 15.09 18.65
C ALA A 32 -2.34 14.10 18.10
N ALA A 33 -1.86 14.33 16.88
CA ALA A 33 -0.77 13.55 16.30
C ALA A 33 0.58 13.88 16.94
N ASP A 34 0.82 15.13 17.29
CA ASP A 34 2.05 15.58 17.95
C ASP A 34 2.21 15.03 19.38
N ALA A 35 1.11 14.78 20.09
CA ALA A 35 1.12 14.16 21.41
C ALA A 35 1.40 12.65 21.39
N ALA A 36 1.28 12.00 20.24
CA ALA A 36 1.35 10.54 20.10
C ALA A 36 2.75 10.02 19.72
N TYR A 37 3.62 10.89 19.18
CA TYR A 37 5.00 10.55 18.80
C TYR A 37 6.00 11.39 19.59
N PRO A 38 7.17 10.82 19.92
CA PRO A 38 8.22 11.62 20.58
C PRO A 38 8.69 12.72 19.62
N PRO A 39 8.90 13.95 20.11
CA PRO A 39 9.50 14.99 19.30
C PRO A 39 10.93 14.61 18.91
N TYR A 40 11.34 14.97 17.71
CA TYR A 40 12.71 14.72 17.29
C TYR A 40 13.69 15.64 18.05
N GLN A 41 14.60 15.01 18.73
CA GLN A 41 15.75 15.66 19.36
C GLN A 41 17.00 14.92 18.89
N PRO A 42 17.95 15.60 18.21
CA PRO A 42 19.18 14.96 17.78
C PRO A 42 19.94 14.37 18.97
N ALA A 43 20.23 13.08 18.96
CA ALA A 43 21.09 12.46 19.94
C ALA A 43 22.56 12.91 19.74
N ARG A 44 22.90 13.25 18.49
CA ARG A 44 24.19 13.81 18.10
C ARG A 44 24.09 14.59 16.81
N GLN A 45 25.00 15.50 16.57
CA GLN A 45 25.15 16.12 15.25
C GLN A 45 25.78 15.13 14.28
N VAL A 46 25.20 15.04 13.08
CA VAL A 46 25.70 14.18 12.00
C VAL A 46 25.88 14.97 10.72
N SER A 47 26.77 14.48 9.87
CA SER A 47 27.05 15.06 8.55
C SER A 47 27.39 13.94 7.56
N GLY A 48 27.36 14.26 6.27
CA GLY A 48 27.69 13.29 5.22
C GLY A 48 26.60 13.21 4.15
N ARG A 49 26.61 12.13 3.39
CA ARG A 49 25.65 11.89 2.32
C ARG A 49 24.83 10.64 2.64
N LEU A 50 23.50 10.73 2.47
CA LEU A 50 22.58 9.59 2.47
C LEU A 50 22.06 9.33 1.06
N ARG A 51 22.10 8.08 0.65
CA ARG A 51 21.64 7.63 -0.66
C ARG A 51 20.44 6.72 -0.51
N THR A 52 19.32 7.09 -1.15
CA THR A 52 18.07 6.31 -1.09
C THR A 52 17.67 5.87 -2.49
N TRP A 53 17.49 4.56 -2.69
CA TRP A 53 16.94 3.98 -3.90
C TRP A 53 15.60 3.28 -3.61
N GLY A 54 14.76 3.12 -4.61
CA GLY A 54 13.57 2.28 -4.47
C GLY A 54 12.27 2.89 -4.96
N HIS A 55 11.20 2.65 -4.19
CA HIS A 55 9.83 2.98 -4.53
C HIS A 55 9.62 4.48 -4.73
N GLY A 56 8.96 4.81 -5.84
CA GLY A 56 8.63 6.17 -6.21
C GLY A 56 8.98 6.49 -7.65
N SER A 57 8.85 7.77 -8.01
CA SER A 57 9.26 8.27 -9.30
C SER A 57 9.96 9.63 -9.18
N ARG A 58 10.71 9.99 -10.22
CA ARG A 58 11.46 11.27 -10.27
C ARG A 58 10.56 12.52 -10.25
N ASN A 59 9.31 12.40 -10.64
CA ASN A 59 8.42 13.54 -10.89
C ASN A 59 7.56 13.90 -9.67
N ALA A 60 8.08 13.76 -8.44
CA ALA A 60 7.38 14.06 -7.19
C ALA A 60 6.05 13.30 -6.99
N SER A 61 5.74 12.33 -7.85
CA SER A 61 4.64 11.41 -7.66
C SER A 61 5.05 10.25 -6.76
N TYR A 62 4.10 9.61 -6.11
CA TYR A 62 4.32 8.54 -5.15
C TYR A 62 5.09 9.01 -3.90
N ALA A 63 6.11 8.27 -3.47
CA ALA A 63 6.90 8.60 -2.30
C ALA A 63 7.86 9.79 -2.48
N GLY A 64 7.98 10.35 -3.70
CA GLY A 64 8.98 11.39 -4.00
C GLY A 64 8.80 12.68 -3.19
N SER A 65 7.56 13.17 -3.07
CA SER A 65 7.23 14.36 -2.26
C SER A 65 7.47 14.12 -0.77
N LEU A 66 7.08 12.95 -0.28
CA LEU A 66 7.27 12.56 1.12
C LEU A 66 8.76 12.46 1.49
N VAL A 67 9.56 11.78 0.65
CA VAL A 67 11.00 11.67 0.88
C VAL A 67 11.66 13.06 0.86
N ALA A 68 11.30 13.91 -0.10
CA ALA A 68 11.79 15.29 -0.15
C ALA A 68 11.41 16.11 1.10
N ALA A 69 10.20 15.89 1.64
CA ALA A 69 9.76 16.53 2.87
C ALA A 69 10.59 16.06 4.10
N TRP A 70 10.86 14.76 4.20
CA TRP A 70 11.73 14.21 5.25
C TRP A 70 13.16 14.74 5.14
N GLU A 71 13.73 14.77 3.93
CA GLU A 71 15.09 15.29 3.69
C GLU A 71 15.19 16.78 4.06
N ALA A 72 14.21 17.58 3.64
CA ALA A 72 14.18 19.01 3.94
C ALA A 72 14.04 19.28 5.44
N GLY A 73 13.18 18.53 6.14
CA GLY A 73 12.98 18.67 7.57
C GLY A 73 14.20 18.19 8.39
N PHE A 74 14.83 17.08 8.00
CA PHE A 74 16.02 16.57 8.66
C PHE A 74 17.21 17.56 8.56
N ARG A 75 17.39 18.21 7.41
CA ARG A 75 18.44 19.23 7.22
C ARG A 75 18.31 20.45 8.14
N GLN A 76 17.12 20.73 8.66
CA GLN A 76 16.97 21.83 9.65
C GLN A 76 17.73 21.52 10.94
N TYR A 77 17.86 20.24 11.30
CA TYR A 77 18.60 19.78 12.47
C TYR A 77 20.06 19.43 12.16
N HIS A 78 20.33 19.01 10.91
CA HIS A 78 21.62 18.49 10.46
C HIS A 78 22.03 19.15 9.13
N PRO A 79 22.42 20.43 9.11
CA PRO A 79 22.71 21.18 7.88
C PRO A 79 23.89 20.62 7.08
N GLY A 80 24.77 19.83 7.71
CA GLY A 80 25.90 19.15 7.05
C GLY A 80 25.51 17.86 6.30
N VAL A 81 24.20 17.51 6.23
CA VAL A 81 23.74 16.30 5.52
C VAL A 81 23.25 16.63 4.12
N SER A 82 23.73 15.88 3.15
CA SER A 82 23.27 15.89 1.76
C SER A 82 22.55 14.58 1.40
N PHE A 83 21.67 14.64 0.41
CA PHE A 83 20.88 13.48 -0.03
C PHE A 83 21.07 13.23 -1.52
N GLN A 84 21.08 11.94 -1.89
CA GLN A 84 21.04 11.46 -3.27
C GLN A 84 19.93 10.43 -3.40
N THR A 85 18.79 10.84 -3.92
CA THR A 85 17.58 10.03 -3.96
C THR A 85 17.27 9.63 -5.39
N ILE A 86 17.17 8.30 -5.63
CA ILE A 86 16.89 7.69 -6.94
C ILE A 86 15.69 6.74 -6.78
N LEU A 87 14.49 7.25 -7.05
CA LEU A 87 13.25 6.50 -6.97
C LEU A 87 12.85 6.04 -8.37
N ARG A 88 12.99 4.74 -8.65
CA ARG A 88 12.69 4.11 -9.94
C ARG A 88 11.91 2.80 -9.81
N GLY A 89 11.11 2.68 -8.76
CA GLY A 89 10.33 1.50 -8.43
C GLY A 89 10.98 0.65 -7.34
N THR A 90 10.13 -0.09 -6.61
CA THR A 90 10.50 -0.92 -5.46
C THR A 90 11.61 -1.92 -5.79
N SER A 91 11.57 -2.52 -6.97
CA SER A 91 12.55 -3.55 -7.41
C SER A 91 13.99 -3.03 -7.54
N THR A 92 14.21 -1.71 -7.55
CA THR A 92 15.59 -1.16 -7.59
C THR A 92 16.23 -1.03 -6.21
N GLY A 93 15.41 -1.10 -5.14
CA GLY A 93 15.86 -0.82 -3.77
C GLY A 93 16.94 -1.79 -3.28
N ILE A 94 16.64 -3.09 -3.29
CA ILE A 94 17.59 -4.11 -2.82
C ILE A 94 18.86 -4.14 -3.70
N GLY A 95 18.70 -3.90 -5.02
CA GLY A 95 19.82 -3.73 -5.94
C GLY A 95 20.77 -2.62 -5.50
N GLY A 96 20.22 -1.49 -5.05
CA GLY A 96 21.01 -0.38 -4.51
C GLY A 96 21.81 -0.76 -3.25
N LEU A 97 21.25 -1.61 -2.38
CA LEU A 97 21.94 -2.06 -1.17
C LEU A 97 23.11 -3.00 -1.48
N TYR A 98 22.87 -4.08 -2.25
CA TYR A 98 23.95 -5.07 -2.46
C TYR A 98 25.05 -4.60 -3.43
N THR A 99 24.79 -3.56 -4.20
CA THR A 99 25.82 -2.87 -5.01
C THR A 99 26.49 -1.72 -4.27
N GLU A 100 26.14 -1.49 -3.02
CA GLU A 100 26.61 -0.36 -2.19
C GLU A 100 26.36 1.02 -2.82
N ALA A 101 25.42 1.10 -3.76
CA ALA A 101 25.01 2.36 -4.40
C ALA A 101 23.99 3.15 -3.56
N ALA A 102 23.34 2.50 -2.59
CA ALA A 102 22.37 3.08 -1.69
C ALA A 102 22.64 2.69 -0.23
N ASP A 103 22.33 3.61 0.69
CA ASP A 103 22.33 3.40 2.13
C ASP A 103 20.97 2.93 2.62
N PHE A 104 19.90 3.29 1.87
CA PHE A 104 18.53 2.88 2.13
C PHE A 104 17.84 2.37 0.86
N ALA A 105 17.08 1.29 1.01
CA ALA A 105 16.09 0.84 0.04
C ALA A 105 14.69 1.23 0.52
N LEU A 106 13.99 2.11 -0.18
CA LEU A 106 12.60 2.46 0.08
C LEU A 106 11.69 1.41 -0.59
N MET A 107 10.95 0.65 0.20
CA MET A 107 10.21 -0.53 -0.25
C MET A 107 8.74 -0.47 0.16
N THR A 108 7.86 -1.00 -0.69
CA THR A 108 6.41 -1.15 -0.43
C THR A 108 5.98 -2.57 -0.15
N ARG A 109 6.93 -3.49 -0.18
CA ARG A 109 6.80 -4.92 0.08
C ARG A 109 8.10 -5.47 0.66
N ASP A 110 8.05 -6.67 1.19
CA ASP A 110 9.25 -7.42 1.52
C ASP A 110 10.04 -7.81 0.25
N PRO A 111 11.36 -8.03 0.36
CA PRO A 111 12.14 -8.53 -0.75
C PRO A 111 11.62 -9.87 -1.26
N ILE A 112 11.63 -10.05 -2.57
CA ILE A 112 11.29 -11.32 -3.23
C ILE A 112 12.52 -12.24 -3.34
N GLY A 113 12.29 -13.51 -3.70
CA GLY A 113 13.35 -14.53 -3.75
C GLY A 113 14.59 -14.10 -4.52
N ILE A 114 14.42 -13.63 -5.76
CA ILE A 114 15.54 -13.20 -6.61
C ILE A 114 16.34 -12.02 -6.05
N GLU A 115 15.69 -11.11 -5.31
CA GLU A 115 16.38 -9.99 -4.63
C GLU A 115 17.21 -10.50 -3.46
N LEU A 116 16.68 -11.49 -2.70
CA LEU A 116 17.40 -12.12 -1.59
C LEU A 116 18.51 -13.04 -2.09
N ASP A 117 18.31 -13.74 -3.20
CA ASP A 117 19.33 -14.59 -3.83
C ASP A 117 20.56 -13.78 -4.26
N ALA A 118 20.38 -12.51 -4.63
CA ALA A 118 21.48 -11.60 -4.91
C ALA A 118 22.10 -10.99 -3.63
N TYR A 119 21.30 -10.68 -2.63
CA TYR A 119 21.71 -9.98 -1.42
C TYR A 119 22.41 -10.90 -0.39
N LEU A 120 21.83 -12.08 -0.10
CA LEU A 120 22.29 -12.98 0.97
C LEU A 120 23.71 -13.54 0.76
N PRO A 121 24.17 -13.85 -0.46
CA PRO A 121 25.56 -14.28 -0.68
C PRO A 121 26.60 -13.24 -0.24
N ILE A 122 26.25 -11.94 -0.30
CA ILE A 122 27.14 -10.83 0.05
C ILE A 122 27.13 -10.59 1.56
N PHE A 123 25.96 -10.37 2.15
CA PHE A 123 25.84 -9.91 3.53
C PHE A 123 25.61 -11.02 4.56
N LYS A 124 25.22 -12.23 4.16
CA LYS A 124 24.98 -13.41 5.02
C LYS A 124 23.84 -13.24 6.04
N HIS A 125 23.06 -12.18 5.94
CA HIS A 125 21.88 -11.89 6.75
C HIS A 125 20.86 -11.12 5.91
N PRO A 126 19.56 -11.15 6.21
CA PRO A 126 18.58 -10.35 5.48
C PRO A 126 18.79 -8.85 5.73
N PRO A 127 18.27 -7.97 4.85
CA PRO A 127 18.26 -6.54 5.10
C PRO A 127 17.42 -6.22 6.35
N PHE A 128 17.87 -5.24 7.13
CA PHE A 128 17.12 -4.74 8.28
C PHE A 128 16.03 -3.79 7.79
N ALA A 129 14.80 -4.02 8.21
CA ALA A 129 13.64 -3.26 7.78
C ALA A 129 13.07 -2.40 8.91
N VAL A 130 12.76 -1.14 8.59
CA VAL A 130 12.08 -0.19 9.46
C VAL A 130 10.84 0.32 8.73
N GLN A 131 9.66 0.07 9.28
CA GLN A 131 8.42 0.60 8.73
C GLN A 131 8.35 2.10 9.04
N VAL A 132 8.07 2.91 8.03
CA VAL A 132 8.13 4.37 8.12
C VAL A 132 6.79 5.08 7.85
N ALA A 133 5.86 4.40 7.18
CA ALA A 133 4.49 4.87 6.98
C ALA A 133 3.55 3.68 6.72
N THR A 134 2.26 3.87 6.97
CA THR A 134 1.21 2.96 6.53
C THR A 134 0.89 3.24 5.06
N GLY A 135 0.45 2.23 4.31
CA GLY A 135 0.04 2.37 2.92
C GLY A 135 -1.15 3.31 2.76
N SER A 136 -1.47 3.68 1.54
CA SER A 136 -2.55 4.61 1.26
C SER A 136 -3.93 3.94 1.28
N LEU A 137 -4.96 4.78 1.23
CA LEU A 137 -6.37 4.34 1.16
C LEU A 137 -6.89 4.30 -0.27
N ALA A 138 -6.27 5.02 -1.19
CA ALA A 138 -6.78 5.18 -2.54
C ALA A 138 -5.76 5.77 -3.49
N GLY A 139 -5.97 5.46 -4.77
CA GLY A 139 -5.25 6.04 -5.88
C GLY A 139 -4.26 5.09 -6.50
N ALA A 140 -4.24 5.06 -7.84
CA ALA A 140 -3.20 4.39 -8.59
C ALA A 140 -1.83 4.89 -8.08
N ASN A 141 -0.92 3.97 -7.85
CA ASN A 141 0.48 4.26 -7.55
C ASN A 141 0.82 4.75 -6.12
N ARG A 142 -0.12 4.65 -5.17
CA ARG A 142 0.10 5.10 -3.78
C ARG A 142 0.18 3.97 -2.76
N ASN A 143 0.45 2.75 -3.21
CA ASN A 143 0.53 1.57 -2.36
C ASN A 143 -0.75 1.33 -1.51
N PRO A 144 -1.96 1.34 -2.11
CA PRO A 144 -3.19 1.13 -1.37
C PRO A 144 -3.26 -0.29 -0.80
N ALA A 145 -4.02 -0.47 0.27
CA ALA A 145 -4.35 -1.79 0.78
C ALA A 145 -5.00 -2.63 -0.31
N MET A 146 -4.75 -3.94 -0.31
CA MET A 146 -5.41 -4.87 -1.23
C MET A 146 -6.70 -5.40 -0.59
N ALA A 147 -7.73 -5.65 -1.40
CA ALA A 147 -8.97 -6.24 -0.90
C ALA A 147 -9.51 -7.32 -1.84
N ALA A 148 -10.23 -8.27 -1.27
CA ALA A 148 -11.00 -9.25 -2.03
C ALA A 148 -12.41 -8.69 -2.27
N PHE A 149 -12.90 -8.85 -3.48
CA PHE A 149 -14.19 -8.33 -3.92
C PHE A 149 -15.02 -9.42 -4.59
N VAL A 150 -16.33 -9.31 -4.46
CA VAL A 150 -17.31 -10.15 -5.17
C VAL A 150 -18.41 -9.27 -5.78
N HIS A 151 -19.17 -9.83 -6.72
CA HIS A 151 -20.36 -9.17 -7.23
C HIS A 151 -21.38 -8.91 -6.09
N PRO A 152 -22.15 -7.81 -6.09
CA PRO A 152 -23.09 -7.48 -5.02
C PRO A 152 -24.15 -8.58 -4.73
N SER A 153 -24.55 -9.36 -5.74
CA SER A 153 -25.47 -10.48 -5.57
C SER A 153 -24.85 -11.73 -4.92
N ASN A 154 -23.53 -11.79 -4.78
CA ASN A 154 -22.87 -12.91 -4.12
C ASN A 154 -23.15 -12.85 -2.61
N PRO A 155 -23.69 -13.91 -1.97
CA PRO A 155 -24.01 -13.90 -0.55
C PRO A 155 -22.77 -13.90 0.37
N LEU A 156 -21.58 -14.27 -0.13
CA LEU A 156 -20.36 -14.27 0.69
C LEU A 156 -20.07 -12.86 1.22
N ALA A 157 -19.84 -12.74 2.53
CA ALA A 157 -19.56 -11.47 3.18
C ALA A 157 -18.12 -11.38 3.76
N ARG A 158 -17.44 -12.52 3.89
CA ARG A 158 -16.18 -12.62 4.59
C ARG A 158 -15.37 -13.83 4.15
N MET A 159 -14.04 -13.76 4.28
CA MET A 159 -13.08 -14.85 4.04
C MET A 159 -11.94 -14.79 5.03
N THR A 160 -11.33 -15.94 5.31
CA THR A 160 -10.03 -16.02 5.95
C THR A 160 -8.91 -15.88 4.90
N LEU A 161 -7.70 -15.50 5.30
CA LEU A 161 -6.54 -15.54 4.40
C LEU A 161 -6.20 -16.97 3.97
N ALA A 162 -6.59 -18.00 4.75
CA ALA A 162 -6.42 -19.39 4.36
C ALA A 162 -7.36 -19.79 3.21
N GLU A 163 -8.62 -19.35 3.24
CA GLU A 163 -9.56 -19.54 2.13
C GLU A 163 -9.14 -18.75 0.89
N LEU A 164 -8.62 -17.53 1.10
CA LEU A 164 -8.12 -16.71 -0.01
C LEU A 164 -6.88 -17.34 -0.66
N ASP A 165 -5.94 -17.89 0.13
CA ASP A 165 -4.81 -18.68 -0.37
C ASP A 165 -5.27 -19.90 -1.15
N ALA A 166 -6.28 -20.63 -0.64
CA ALA A 166 -6.86 -21.80 -1.29
C ALA A 166 -7.54 -21.50 -2.64
N VAL A 167 -8.04 -20.28 -2.80
CA VAL A 167 -8.63 -19.79 -4.06
C VAL A 167 -7.55 -19.32 -5.04
N LEU A 168 -6.55 -18.58 -4.56
CA LEU A 168 -5.53 -17.94 -5.40
C LEU A 168 -4.37 -18.86 -5.73
N GLY A 169 -3.88 -19.61 -4.74
CA GLY A 169 -2.65 -20.39 -4.83
C GLY A 169 -2.89 -21.89 -5.13
N ALA A 170 -1.92 -22.54 -5.75
CA ALA A 170 -1.93 -23.98 -5.98
C ALA A 170 -1.21 -24.77 -4.88
N ASP A 171 -0.34 -24.14 -4.08
CA ASP A 171 0.40 -24.81 -3.00
C ASP A 171 -0.38 -24.86 -1.68
N HIS A 172 -1.37 -24.01 -1.47
CA HIS A 172 -2.23 -23.91 -0.27
C HIS A 172 -1.42 -23.89 1.03
N ARG A 173 -0.40 -23.05 1.12
CA ARG A 173 0.57 -23.02 2.23
C ARG A 173 -0.03 -22.64 3.58
N ARG A 174 -1.25 -22.09 3.60
CA ARG A 174 -2.02 -21.84 4.81
C ARG A 174 -2.82 -23.04 5.31
N GLY A 175 -2.65 -24.22 4.69
CA GLY A 175 -3.20 -25.49 5.16
C GLY A 175 -4.63 -25.78 4.72
N ALA A 176 -5.26 -24.92 3.89
CA ALA A 176 -6.56 -25.21 3.30
C ALA A 176 -6.41 -26.13 2.05
N ARG A 177 -7.52 -26.75 1.64
CA ARG A 177 -7.58 -27.46 0.36
C ARG A 177 -7.89 -26.50 -0.77
N ASN A 178 -7.60 -26.91 -2.01
CA ASN A 178 -7.93 -26.13 -3.19
C ASN A 178 -9.43 -25.80 -3.27
N ILE A 179 -9.75 -24.54 -3.54
CA ILE A 179 -11.12 -24.02 -3.66
C ILE A 179 -11.30 -23.47 -5.08
N ARG A 180 -12.22 -24.09 -5.83
CA ARG A 180 -12.51 -23.73 -7.23
C ARG A 180 -13.98 -23.39 -7.46
N ARG A 181 -14.86 -23.72 -6.52
CA ARG A 181 -16.30 -23.52 -6.59
C ARG A 181 -16.82 -22.78 -5.36
N TRP A 182 -17.87 -22.03 -5.55
CA TRP A 182 -18.50 -21.26 -4.47
C TRP A 182 -19.05 -22.13 -3.35
N GLY A 183 -19.53 -23.36 -3.66
CA GLY A 183 -20.00 -24.30 -2.65
C GLY A 183 -18.91 -24.76 -1.68
N GLU A 184 -17.65 -24.73 -2.06
CA GLU A 184 -16.51 -25.05 -1.20
C GLU A 184 -16.22 -23.93 -0.16
N LEU A 185 -16.78 -22.74 -0.39
CA LEU A 185 -16.85 -21.62 0.55
C LEU A 185 -18.17 -21.59 1.34
N GLY A 186 -18.96 -22.67 1.29
CA GLY A 186 -20.21 -22.81 2.05
C GLY A 186 -21.44 -22.17 1.39
N LEU A 187 -21.36 -21.75 0.13
CA LEU A 187 -22.52 -21.22 -0.58
C LEU A 187 -23.38 -22.36 -1.14
N GLU A 188 -24.70 -22.22 -1.02
CA GLU A 188 -25.68 -23.22 -1.44
C GLU A 188 -26.51 -22.74 -2.64
N GLY A 189 -27.49 -23.58 -3.06
CA GLY A 189 -28.40 -23.29 -4.15
C GLY A 189 -27.68 -23.14 -5.49
N GLU A 190 -27.98 -22.07 -6.21
CA GLU A 190 -27.38 -21.80 -7.54
C GLU A 190 -25.87 -21.57 -7.50
N TRP A 191 -25.30 -21.26 -6.33
CA TRP A 191 -23.87 -21.01 -6.14
C TRP A 191 -23.04 -22.28 -5.98
N ARG A 192 -23.64 -23.35 -5.45
CA ARG A 192 -22.93 -24.55 -5.00
C ARG A 192 -21.95 -25.12 -6.02
N GLU A 193 -22.42 -25.31 -7.25
CA GLU A 193 -21.64 -25.95 -8.32
C GLU A 193 -20.94 -24.91 -9.24
N ARG A 194 -21.12 -23.62 -8.99
CA ARG A 194 -20.52 -22.58 -9.83
C ARG A 194 -19.04 -22.46 -9.58
N ALA A 195 -18.26 -22.47 -10.65
CA ALA A 195 -16.84 -22.18 -10.61
C ALA A 195 -16.60 -20.71 -10.25
N ILE A 196 -15.52 -20.45 -9.54
CA ILE A 196 -15.06 -19.10 -9.23
C ILE A 196 -14.20 -18.61 -10.40
N THR A 197 -14.60 -17.53 -11.05
CA THR A 197 -13.74 -16.80 -12.01
C THR A 197 -12.84 -15.85 -11.23
N LEU A 198 -11.52 -15.97 -11.41
CA LEU A 198 -10.54 -15.13 -10.68
C LEU A 198 -10.07 -13.96 -11.52
N TYR A 199 -10.13 -12.76 -10.95
CA TYR A 199 -9.65 -11.50 -11.51
C TYR A 199 -8.54 -10.95 -10.63
N ILE A 200 -7.33 -10.84 -11.16
CA ILE A 200 -6.13 -10.46 -10.40
C ILE A 200 -5.28 -9.44 -11.14
N PRO A 201 -4.43 -8.67 -10.41
CA PRO A 201 -3.35 -7.93 -11.03
C PRO A 201 -2.39 -8.89 -11.76
N GLU A 202 -1.72 -8.40 -12.78
CA GLU A 202 -0.65 -9.09 -13.51
C GLU A 202 0.35 -9.76 -12.55
N ILE A 203 0.59 -11.08 -12.73
CA ILE A 203 1.43 -11.89 -11.83
C ILE A 203 2.86 -11.34 -11.73
N ALA A 204 3.41 -10.77 -12.79
CA ALA A 204 4.72 -10.12 -12.76
C ALA A 204 4.73 -8.78 -12.01
N GLY A 205 3.56 -8.25 -11.63
CA GLY A 205 3.40 -6.94 -11.01
C GLY A 205 3.63 -6.93 -9.49
N GLU A 206 3.90 -5.75 -8.93
CA GLU A 206 4.15 -5.56 -7.49
C GLU A 206 2.96 -5.95 -6.61
N ASP A 207 1.73 -5.80 -7.11
CA ASP A 207 0.51 -6.14 -6.35
C ASP A 207 0.36 -7.65 -6.22
N ALA A 208 0.63 -8.42 -7.29
CA ALA A 208 0.64 -9.88 -7.22
C ALA A 208 1.76 -10.39 -6.32
N GLN A 209 2.97 -9.83 -6.41
CA GLN A 209 4.10 -10.17 -5.52
C GLN A 209 3.76 -9.90 -4.05
N TYR A 210 3.01 -8.83 -3.77
CA TYR A 210 2.49 -8.58 -2.42
C TYR A 210 1.53 -9.68 -1.97
N LEU A 211 0.60 -10.13 -2.83
CA LEU A 211 -0.34 -11.23 -2.54
C LEU A 211 0.38 -12.57 -2.34
N GLU A 212 1.40 -12.87 -3.14
CA GLU A 212 2.25 -14.04 -2.94
C GLU A 212 2.83 -14.10 -1.53
N ARG A 213 3.33 -12.98 -1.02
CA ARG A 213 3.89 -12.90 0.33
C ARG A 213 2.81 -12.90 1.41
N SER A 214 1.82 -12.01 1.29
CA SER A 214 0.86 -11.73 2.36
C SER A 214 -0.26 -12.76 2.45
N VAL A 215 -0.67 -13.37 1.33
CA VAL A 215 -1.73 -14.37 1.25
C VAL A 215 -1.15 -15.77 1.08
N MET A 216 -0.29 -15.99 0.08
CA MET A 216 0.18 -17.31 -0.34
C MET A 216 1.47 -17.77 0.37
N GLN A 217 1.90 -17.07 1.43
CA GLN A 217 3.11 -17.39 2.22
C GLN A 217 4.37 -17.62 1.36
N GLY A 218 4.55 -16.78 0.35
CA GLY A 218 5.70 -16.82 -0.55
C GLY A 218 5.61 -17.88 -1.64
N SER A 219 4.47 -18.56 -1.82
CA SER A 219 4.25 -19.37 -3.03
C SER A 219 4.10 -18.45 -4.25
N GLN A 220 4.71 -18.85 -5.34
CA GLN A 220 4.56 -18.23 -6.67
C GLN A 220 3.70 -19.07 -7.61
N LYS A 221 3.11 -20.16 -7.09
CA LYS A 221 2.25 -21.04 -7.86
C LYS A 221 0.80 -20.60 -7.71
N TRP A 222 0.36 -19.86 -8.68
CA TRP A 222 -1.03 -19.43 -8.80
C TRP A 222 -1.92 -20.58 -9.34
N ASN A 223 -3.19 -20.55 -8.99
CA ASN A 223 -4.18 -21.43 -9.59
C ASN A 223 -4.33 -21.12 -11.10
N GLY A 224 -4.72 -22.09 -11.90
CA GLY A 224 -5.10 -21.88 -13.30
C GLY A 224 -6.39 -21.08 -13.45
N ASP A 225 -6.75 -20.73 -14.68
CA ASP A 225 -7.97 -20.00 -15.04
C ASP A 225 -8.07 -18.58 -14.44
N LEU A 226 -6.93 -17.93 -14.30
CA LEU A 226 -6.82 -16.54 -13.86
C LEU A 226 -7.06 -15.58 -15.04
N ARG A 227 -7.68 -14.45 -14.74
CA ARG A 227 -7.78 -13.29 -15.63
C ARG A 227 -6.92 -12.18 -15.09
N GLU A 228 -5.78 -11.97 -15.74
CA GLU A 228 -4.79 -10.99 -15.36
C GLU A 228 -5.05 -9.63 -16.00
N PHE A 229 -4.74 -8.56 -15.27
CA PHE A 229 -4.88 -7.18 -15.73
C PHE A 229 -3.55 -6.44 -15.54
N PRO A 230 -3.10 -5.67 -16.54
CA PRO A 230 -1.84 -4.97 -16.47
C PRO A 230 -1.74 -4.06 -15.23
N GLN A 231 -0.62 -4.13 -14.52
CA GLN A 231 -0.37 -3.34 -13.30
C GLN A 231 -0.58 -1.83 -13.53
N GLN A 232 -0.20 -1.32 -14.70
CA GLN A 232 -0.29 0.10 -15.05
C GLN A 232 -1.74 0.59 -15.23
N ALA A 233 -2.67 -0.33 -15.50
CA ALA A 233 -4.08 -0.01 -15.62
C ALA A 233 -4.77 0.25 -14.27
N GLY A 234 -4.11 -0.13 -13.16
CA GLY A 234 -4.66 -0.04 -11.82
C GLY A 234 -5.83 -0.99 -11.56
N SER A 235 -6.61 -0.73 -10.51
CA SER A 235 -7.67 -1.63 -10.06
C SER A 235 -8.98 -1.51 -10.86
N GLN A 236 -9.23 -0.40 -11.52
CA GLN A 236 -10.54 -0.14 -12.15
C GLN A 236 -10.95 -1.19 -13.20
N PRO A 237 -10.09 -1.62 -14.13
CA PRO A 237 -10.46 -2.67 -15.09
C PRO A 237 -10.82 -4.00 -14.42
N ILE A 238 -10.12 -4.36 -13.33
CA ILE A 238 -10.41 -5.57 -12.53
C ILE A 238 -11.82 -5.49 -11.94
N LEU A 239 -12.13 -4.35 -11.30
CA LEU A 239 -13.41 -4.13 -10.63
C LEU A 239 -14.57 -4.03 -11.63
N GLN A 240 -14.34 -3.42 -12.80
CA GLN A 240 -15.34 -3.37 -13.87
C GLN A 240 -15.62 -4.77 -14.45
N ALA A 241 -14.59 -5.58 -14.67
CA ALA A 241 -14.77 -6.96 -15.13
C ALA A 241 -15.56 -7.81 -14.11
N LEU A 242 -15.26 -7.65 -12.81
CA LEU A 242 -16.00 -8.30 -11.74
C LEU A 242 -17.47 -7.83 -11.67
N ALA A 243 -17.73 -6.53 -11.84
CA ALA A 243 -19.08 -5.98 -11.80
C ALA A 243 -19.99 -6.56 -12.90
N ALA A 244 -19.40 -7.08 -13.99
CA ALA A 244 -20.10 -7.76 -15.08
C ALA A 244 -20.19 -9.29 -14.92
N ASP A 245 -19.51 -9.87 -13.91
CA ASP A 245 -19.50 -11.32 -13.65
C ASP A 245 -19.93 -11.64 -12.21
N ARG A 246 -21.18 -12.09 -12.06
CA ARG A 246 -21.71 -12.47 -10.75
C ARG A 246 -20.99 -13.65 -10.08
N TRP A 247 -20.27 -14.47 -10.87
CA TRP A 247 -19.54 -15.65 -10.40
C TRP A 247 -18.06 -15.36 -10.11
N GLY A 248 -17.65 -14.10 -10.29
CA GLY A 248 -16.27 -13.67 -10.10
C GLY A 248 -15.89 -13.43 -8.65
N LEU A 249 -14.61 -13.63 -8.38
CA LEU A 249 -13.89 -13.12 -7.23
C LEU A 249 -12.69 -12.32 -7.74
N ALA A 250 -12.51 -11.10 -7.25
CA ALA A 250 -11.37 -10.29 -7.61
C ALA A 250 -10.50 -9.99 -6.38
N VAL A 251 -9.19 -9.88 -6.59
CA VAL A 251 -8.31 -9.24 -5.62
C VAL A 251 -7.65 -8.06 -6.30
N ALA A 252 -7.86 -6.89 -5.75
CA ALA A 252 -7.41 -5.63 -6.31
C ALA A 252 -7.05 -4.62 -5.21
N ALA A 253 -6.30 -3.60 -5.56
CA ALA A 253 -6.07 -2.47 -4.68
C ALA A 253 -7.39 -1.76 -4.36
N MET A 254 -7.55 -1.33 -3.12
CA MET A 254 -8.72 -0.56 -2.67
C MET A 254 -8.93 0.68 -3.52
N SER A 255 -10.18 0.96 -3.83
CA SER A 255 -10.61 2.16 -4.54
C SER A 255 -11.67 2.88 -3.72
N PRO A 256 -11.67 4.24 -3.71
CA PRO A 256 -12.74 5.01 -3.08
C PRO A 256 -14.10 4.79 -3.74
N GLN A 257 -14.10 4.37 -4.99
CA GLN A 257 -15.29 4.07 -5.78
C GLN A 257 -15.14 2.67 -6.40
N PRO A 258 -15.50 1.60 -5.66
CA PRO A 258 -15.31 0.24 -6.12
C PRO A 258 -16.23 -0.19 -7.27
N GLY A 259 -17.07 0.72 -7.82
CA GLY A 259 -17.75 0.50 -9.10
C GLY A 259 -18.79 -0.61 -9.11
N GLY A 260 -19.60 -0.75 -8.05
CA GLY A 260 -20.68 -1.75 -8.04
C GLY A 260 -20.24 -3.16 -7.67
N VAL A 261 -19.11 -3.32 -6.97
CA VAL A 261 -18.66 -4.57 -6.37
C VAL A 261 -18.67 -4.49 -4.84
N LYS A 262 -18.71 -5.64 -4.18
CA LYS A 262 -18.77 -5.75 -2.73
C LYS A 262 -17.43 -6.21 -2.17
N PRO A 263 -16.74 -5.43 -1.29
CA PRO A 263 -15.57 -5.89 -0.59
C PRO A 263 -15.92 -6.92 0.48
N LEU A 264 -15.03 -7.89 0.70
CA LEU A 264 -15.14 -8.90 1.73
C LEU A 264 -14.38 -8.50 2.98
N ALA A 265 -14.95 -8.79 4.16
CA ALA A 265 -14.21 -8.74 5.40
C ALA A 265 -13.18 -9.88 5.42
N LEU A 266 -11.94 -9.60 5.84
CA LEU A 266 -10.88 -10.60 5.93
C LEU A 266 -10.47 -10.88 7.37
N SER A 267 -10.06 -12.13 7.63
CA SER A 267 -9.41 -12.52 8.88
C SER A 267 -8.05 -13.17 8.60
N ALA A 268 -7.02 -12.73 9.34
CA ALA A 268 -5.68 -13.31 9.25
C ALA A 268 -5.55 -14.65 9.98
N THR A 269 -6.45 -14.94 10.91
CA THR A 269 -6.39 -16.11 11.81
C THR A 269 -7.61 -17.00 11.62
N PRO A 270 -7.50 -18.31 11.95
CA PRO A 270 -8.63 -19.23 11.94
C PRO A 270 -9.72 -18.88 12.98
N GLN A 271 -9.38 -18.19 14.05
CA GLN A 271 -10.34 -17.65 15.03
C GLN A 271 -10.72 -16.25 14.61
N PRO A 272 -11.92 -16.06 14.06
CA PRO A 272 -12.17 -14.96 13.14
C PRO A 272 -12.54 -13.65 13.86
N ALA A 273 -11.57 -12.74 13.94
CA ALA A 273 -11.89 -11.32 13.89
C ALA A 273 -11.90 -10.89 12.40
N TYR A 274 -13.05 -10.93 11.77
CA TYR A 274 -13.21 -10.45 10.39
C TYR A 274 -13.25 -8.93 10.38
N VAL A 275 -12.35 -8.31 9.61
CA VAL A 275 -12.20 -6.87 9.51
C VAL A 275 -12.57 -6.42 8.11
N GLN A 276 -13.47 -5.43 8.00
CA GLN A 276 -13.81 -4.79 6.74
C GLN A 276 -12.68 -3.87 6.28
N PRO A 277 -12.41 -3.77 4.95
CA PRO A 277 -11.45 -2.83 4.41
C PRO A 277 -12.02 -1.41 4.43
N THR A 278 -11.84 -0.72 5.53
CA THR A 278 -12.27 0.68 5.74
C THR A 278 -11.07 1.60 5.92
N VAL A 279 -11.30 2.92 5.83
CA VAL A 279 -10.29 3.94 6.15
C VAL A 279 -9.70 3.71 7.54
N ALA A 280 -10.56 3.47 8.54
CA ALA A 280 -10.12 3.26 9.91
C ALA A 280 -9.28 2.00 10.06
N SER A 281 -9.75 0.86 9.53
CA SER A 281 -9.05 -0.42 9.67
C SER A 281 -7.74 -0.51 8.88
N VAL A 282 -7.59 0.30 7.83
CA VAL A 282 -6.30 0.45 7.14
C VAL A 282 -5.38 1.37 7.93
N ALA A 283 -5.92 2.46 8.50
CA ALA A 283 -5.12 3.41 9.27
C ALA A 283 -4.57 2.81 10.57
N ASP A 284 -5.40 2.06 11.31
CA ASP A 284 -5.00 1.36 12.53
C ASP A 284 -4.30 0.00 12.27
N ARG A 285 -4.28 -0.44 10.98
CA ARG A 285 -3.64 -1.68 10.50
C ARG A 285 -4.28 -2.97 11.02
N SER A 286 -5.52 -2.91 11.46
CA SER A 286 -6.30 -4.11 11.81
C SER A 286 -6.73 -4.91 10.57
N TYR A 287 -6.83 -4.27 9.39
CA TYR A 287 -7.15 -4.97 8.15
C TYR A 287 -5.94 -5.78 7.63
N PRO A 288 -6.09 -7.10 7.38
CA PRO A 288 -4.95 -7.99 7.14
C PRO A 288 -4.10 -7.67 5.90
N LEU A 289 -4.70 -7.09 4.85
CA LEU A 289 -4.00 -6.74 3.61
C LEU A 289 -3.65 -5.26 3.53
N THR A 290 -3.46 -4.62 4.68
CA THR A 290 -2.90 -3.26 4.76
C THR A 290 -1.42 -3.29 4.39
N ARG A 291 -1.04 -2.44 3.45
CA ARG A 291 0.35 -2.28 3.00
C ARG A 291 1.09 -1.25 3.86
N HIS A 292 2.40 -1.20 3.71
CA HIS A 292 3.25 -0.25 4.41
C HIS A 292 4.39 0.23 3.51
N LEU A 293 4.95 1.37 3.87
CA LEU A 293 6.21 1.87 3.35
C LEU A 293 7.29 1.58 4.38
N GLN A 294 8.41 1.06 3.93
CA GLN A 294 9.54 0.72 4.79
C GLN A 294 10.86 1.14 4.19
N MET A 295 11.79 1.49 5.05
CA MET A 295 13.19 1.66 4.70
C MET A 295 13.97 0.42 5.11
N MET A 296 14.67 -0.17 4.16
CA MET A 296 15.59 -1.27 4.42
C MET A 296 17.02 -0.82 4.26
N LEU A 297 17.92 -1.42 5.03
CA LEU A 297 19.34 -1.10 5.03
C LEU A 297 20.17 -2.30 5.45
N VAL A 298 21.48 -2.22 5.19
CA VAL A 298 22.41 -3.26 5.63
C VAL A 298 22.71 -3.06 7.11
N ARG A 299 22.39 -4.06 7.93
CA ARG A 299 22.71 -4.10 9.36
C ARG A 299 22.91 -5.54 9.79
N ALA A 300 24.12 -5.89 10.16
CA ALA A 300 24.38 -7.21 10.72
C ALA A 300 23.66 -7.39 12.06
N PRO A 301 23.17 -8.61 12.37
CA PRO A 301 22.51 -8.89 13.65
C PRO A 301 23.35 -8.48 14.85
N GLY A 302 22.74 -7.79 15.80
CA GLY A 302 23.42 -7.30 17.01
C GLY A 302 24.33 -6.09 16.83
N GLN A 303 24.54 -5.61 15.60
CA GLN A 303 25.36 -4.43 15.37
C GLN A 303 24.52 -3.13 15.45
N PRO A 304 25.08 -2.04 15.97
CA PRO A 304 24.41 -0.73 15.96
C PRO A 304 24.32 -0.20 14.53
N LEU A 305 23.33 0.65 14.27
CA LEU A 305 23.25 1.39 13.02
C LEU A 305 24.36 2.45 12.93
N PRO A 306 24.88 2.75 11.72
CA PRO A 306 25.69 3.95 11.52
C PRO A 306 24.96 5.20 12.00
N PRO A 307 25.64 6.11 12.71
CA PRO A 307 25.00 7.26 13.36
C PRO A 307 24.11 8.11 12.46
N LEU A 308 24.55 8.37 11.23
CA LEU A 308 23.79 9.17 10.27
C LEU A 308 22.48 8.47 9.85
N GLN A 309 22.53 7.17 9.61
CA GLN A 309 21.35 6.38 9.27
C GLN A 309 20.38 6.30 10.47
N ALA A 310 20.90 6.07 11.66
CA ALA A 310 20.09 6.02 12.89
C ALA A 310 19.37 7.34 13.17
N GLU A 311 20.06 8.48 13.06
CA GLU A 311 19.46 9.80 13.27
C GLU A 311 18.37 10.08 12.22
N TYR A 312 18.60 9.74 10.95
CA TYR A 312 17.58 9.94 9.91
C TYR A 312 16.33 9.09 10.15
N LEU A 313 16.47 7.82 10.52
CA LEU A 313 15.33 6.97 10.88
C LEU A 313 14.59 7.47 12.12
N ARG A 314 15.31 7.94 13.16
CA ARG A 314 14.69 8.58 14.32
C ARG A 314 13.88 9.82 13.95
N TYR A 315 14.42 10.65 13.06
CA TYR A 315 13.68 11.81 12.55
C TYR A 315 12.39 11.38 11.85
N ILE A 316 12.45 10.39 10.95
CA ILE A 316 11.27 9.90 10.22
C ILE A 316 10.20 9.36 11.16
N LEU A 317 10.58 8.63 12.22
CA LEU A 317 9.67 8.03 13.19
C LEU A 317 9.17 9.01 14.26
N SER A 318 9.70 10.21 14.33
CA SER A 318 9.32 11.26 15.29
C SER A 318 8.01 11.96 14.92
N ALA A 319 7.52 12.83 15.82
CA ALA A 319 6.37 13.70 15.57
C ALA A 319 6.56 14.51 14.27
N GLN A 320 7.73 15.09 14.04
CA GLN A 320 8.02 15.88 12.85
C GLN A 320 7.99 15.03 11.57
N GLY A 321 8.60 13.86 11.60
CA GLY A 321 8.63 12.93 10.46
C GLY A 321 7.24 12.37 10.13
N GLN A 322 6.45 12.00 11.13
CA GLN A 322 5.09 11.49 10.94
C GLN A 322 4.09 12.61 10.57
N ALA A 323 4.28 13.83 11.07
CA ALA A 323 3.54 14.99 10.59
C ALA A 323 3.84 15.31 9.11
N ALA A 324 5.05 15.04 8.62
CA ALA A 324 5.36 15.14 7.19
C ALA A 324 4.56 14.12 6.37
N VAL A 325 4.40 12.88 6.86
CA VAL A 325 3.53 11.86 6.23
C VAL A 325 2.09 12.36 6.13
N ALA A 326 1.53 12.87 7.24
CA ALA A 326 0.17 13.38 7.28
C ALA A 326 -0.06 14.55 6.32
N ARG A 327 0.91 15.49 6.24
CA ARG A 327 0.82 16.64 5.33
C ARG A 327 0.95 16.25 3.86
N ASP A 328 1.82 15.31 3.53
CA ASP A 328 1.97 14.80 2.16
C ASP A 328 0.69 14.12 1.67
N GLY A 329 -0.01 13.41 2.56
CA GLY A 329 -1.33 12.84 2.33
C GLY A 329 -1.38 11.69 1.32
N GLN A 330 -0.23 11.22 0.83
CA GLN A 330 -0.15 10.06 -0.08
C GLN A 330 -0.07 8.74 0.67
N TYR A 331 0.43 8.78 1.88
CA TYR A 331 0.52 7.67 2.84
C TYR A 331 -0.13 8.09 4.15
N LEU A 332 -0.41 7.12 4.99
CA LEU A 332 -0.91 7.35 6.34
C LEU A 332 0.26 7.28 7.34
N PRO A 333 0.27 8.12 8.38
CA PRO A 333 1.22 7.95 9.47
C PRO A 333 1.15 6.54 10.06
N LEU A 334 2.25 6.08 10.64
CA LEU A 334 2.23 4.85 11.44
C LEU A 334 1.32 5.03 12.65
N PRO A 335 0.62 3.97 13.11
CA PRO A 335 0.09 3.98 14.48
C PRO A 335 1.19 4.31 15.49
N PRO A 336 0.95 5.18 16.49
CA PRO A 336 1.99 5.62 17.43
C PRO A 336 2.71 4.47 18.15
N ALA A 337 1.98 3.45 18.56
CA ALA A 337 2.54 2.26 19.18
C ALA A 337 3.54 1.54 18.25
N LEU A 338 3.21 1.46 16.96
CA LEU A 338 4.11 0.85 15.98
C LEU A 338 5.33 1.74 15.71
N ALA A 339 5.17 3.06 15.63
CA ALA A 339 6.31 3.98 15.50
C ALA A 339 7.26 3.85 16.69
N SER A 340 6.75 3.77 17.90
CA SER A 340 7.54 3.53 19.12
C SER A 340 8.24 2.18 19.10
N GLN A 341 7.57 1.13 18.63
CA GLN A 341 8.18 -0.19 18.45
C GLN A 341 9.32 -0.13 17.42
N GLN A 342 9.11 0.52 16.27
CA GLN A 342 10.18 0.69 15.27
C GLN A 342 11.35 1.51 15.83
N TRP A 343 11.06 2.57 16.58
CA TRP A 343 12.09 3.37 17.24
C TRP A 343 12.97 2.55 18.18
N SER A 344 12.38 1.64 18.97
CA SER A 344 13.12 0.81 19.92
C SER A 344 14.08 -0.19 19.25
N THR A 345 13.97 -0.40 17.95
CA THR A 345 14.86 -1.27 17.18
C THR A 345 16.11 -0.56 16.64
N LEU A 346 16.15 0.78 16.72
CA LEU A 346 17.26 1.59 16.22
C LEU A 346 18.35 1.71 17.27
#